data_1e7b8ffd7e6a712947a33e1f79f5ba82
#
_entry.id   1e7b8ffd7e6a712947a33e1f79f5ba82
#
_cell.length_a   1.000
_cell.length_b   1.000
_cell.length_c   1.000
_cell.angle_alpha   90.00
_cell.angle_beta   90.00
_cell.angle_gamma   90.00
#
_symmetry.space_group_name_H-M   'P 1'
#
loop_
_entity.id
_entity.type
_entity.pdbx_description
1 polymer ?
#
loop_
_entity_poly.entity_id
_entity_poly.type
_entity_poly.pdbx_seq_one_letter_code
_entity_poly.pdbx_strand_id
1 'polypeptide(L)'
;LYNHGISENEDISQLKIYNVAADMPTQEAWNERCKDVIHGGSSNFVAHHPSKINKGILAYEGTMYNVTNDSGEESYWSFAHDISERIRYEAQIKRLNQIMDTTINNLPAGIVVKEINNDFRYIYRNREAYNRDLYKNDPVGKNDFDFYPPIVAEKKRQEDIQVATSGKGMHWTVEGKDRNGNLIILDKRKIRVDGDELSSPIIVSIEWDVTE
;
A
#
# COMPACT_ATOMS: atom_id res chain seq x y z
N LEU A 1 13.82 1.38 -28.09
CA LEU A 1 13.33 1.53 -29.48
C LEU A 1 12.25 0.49 -29.80
N TYR A 2 12.47 -0.80 -29.53
CA TYR A 2 11.52 -1.88 -29.81
C TYR A 2 10.12 -1.63 -29.21
N ASN A 3 10.05 -1.19 -27.96
CA ASN A 3 8.79 -0.87 -27.27
C ASN A 3 7.99 0.28 -27.93
N HIS A 4 8.65 1.11 -28.72
CA HIS A 4 8.04 2.19 -29.51
C HIS A 4 7.69 1.76 -30.93
N GLY A 5 7.92 0.49 -31.29
CA GLY A 5 7.66 -0.08 -32.60
C GLY A 5 8.63 0.43 -33.67
N ILE A 6 9.83 0.80 -33.27
CA ILE A 6 10.92 1.19 -34.17
C ILE A 6 11.77 -0.08 -34.39
N SER A 7 11.95 -0.48 -35.64
CA SER A 7 12.78 -1.65 -35.98
C SER A 7 14.26 -1.33 -35.83
N GLU A 8 15.09 -2.37 -35.60
CA GLU A 8 16.54 -2.22 -35.46
C GLU A 8 17.23 -1.61 -36.71
N ASN A 9 16.61 -1.79 -37.89
CA ASN A 9 17.11 -1.32 -39.17
C ASN A 9 16.45 -0.01 -39.62
N GLU A 10 15.60 0.61 -38.81
CA GLU A 10 14.93 1.85 -39.16
C GLU A 10 15.88 3.05 -38.95
N ASP A 11 15.94 3.94 -39.94
CA ASP A 11 16.67 5.18 -39.80
C ASP A 11 15.98 6.12 -38.83
N ILE A 12 16.57 6.26 -37.65
CA ILE A 12 16.07 7.11 -36.56
C ILE A 12 16.62 8.54 -36.60
N SER A 13 17.48 8.88 -37.58
CA SER A 13 18.13 10.19 -37.63
C SER A 13 17.15 11.36 -37.73
N GLN A 14 15.97 11.13 -38.29
CA GLN A 14 14.88 12.12 -38.41
C GLN A 14 13.82 12.02 -37.33
N LEU A 15 13.93 11.04 -36.41
CA LEU A 15 12.94 10.85 -35.36
C LEU A 15 13.12 11.91 -34.29
N LYS A 16 12.06 12.67 -34.03
CA LYS A 16 12.03 13.65 -32.94
C LYS A 16 11.50 12.96 -31.65
N ILE A 17 12.10 13.28 -30.51
CA ILE A 17 11.70 12.69 -29.22
C ILE A 17 10.21 12.90 -28.93
N TYR A 18 9.67 14.07 -29.25
CA TYR A 18 8.26 14.38 -29.06
C TYR A 18 7.31 13.62 -30.01
N ASN A 19 7.83 12.94 -31.03
CA ASN A 19 7.02 12.05 -31.87
C ASN A 19 6.74 10.70 -31.20
N VAL A 20 7.49 10.34 -30.17
CA VAL A 20 7.38 9.05 -29.47
C VAL A 20 6.96 9.19 -28.01
N ALA A 21 7.15 10.34 -27.39
CA ALA A 21 6.80 10.60 -26.01
C ALA A 21 5.35 11.13 -25.89
N ALA A 22 4.51 10.42 -25.16
CA ALA A 22 3.10 10.78 -25.01
C ALA A 22 2.90 12.04 -24.15
N ASP A 23 3.79 12.29 -23.21
CA ASP A 23 3.77 13.43 -22.28
C ASP A 23 4.51 14.66 -22.80
N MET A 24 5.14 14.54 -23.98
CA MET A 24 5.82 15.63 -24.65
C MET A 24 5.42 15.65 -26.14
N PRO A 25 4.17 15.95 -26.48
CA PRO A 25 3.66 15.83 -27.84
C PRO A 25 4.16 16.94 -28.78
N THR A 26 4.81 17.98 -28.27
CA THR A 26 5.29 19.14 -29.03
C THR A 26 6.74 19.46 -28.75
N GLN A 27 7.34 20.22 -29.65
CA GLN A 27 8.71 20.73 -29.47
C GLN A 27 8.77 21.72 -28.28
N GLU A 28 7.71 22.46 -28.03
CA GLU A 28 7.64 23.38 -26.90
C GLU A 28 7.71 22.64 -25.57
N ALA A 29 6.97 21.52 -25.41
CA ALA A 29 7.01 20.68 -24.22
C ALA A 29 8.42 20.08 -24.00
N TRP A 30 9.09 19.69 -25.08
CA TRP A 30 10.49 19.26 -25.03
C TRP A 30 11.42 20.37 -24.58
N ASN A 31 11.30 21.56 -25.20
CA ASN A 31 12.12 22.72 -24.86
C ASN A 31 11.94 23.15 -23.41
N GLU A 32 10.72 23.09 -22.90
CA GLU A 32 10.45 23.38 -21.48
C GLU A 32 11.17 22.42 -20.55
N ARG A 33 11.13 21.12 -20.85
CA ARG A 33 11.87 20.12 -20.08
C ARG A 33 13.38 20.32 -20.13
N CYS A 34 13.90 20.78 -21.26
CA CYS A 34 15.33 21.02 -21.42
C CYS A 34 15.82 22.27 -20.69
N LYS A 35 14.96 23.20 -20.26
CA LYS A 35 15.39 24.43 -19.59
C LYS A 35 16.23 24.17 -18.34
N ASP A 36 15.88 23.14 -17.56
CA ASP A 36 16.58 22.80 -16.32
C ASP A 36 17.97 22.17 -16.55
N VAL A 37 18.25 21.71 -17.77
CA VAL A 37 19.52 21.07 -18.13
C VAL A 37 20.40 21.92 -19.03
N ILE A 38 19.91 23.08 -19.47
CA ILE A 38 20.73 24.06 -20.25
C ILE A 38 21.87 24.55 -19.36
N HIS A 39 23.06 24.68 -19.91
CA HIS A 39 24.28 25.10 -19.23
C HIS A 39 24.94 24.07 -18.31
N GLY A 40 24.83 22.78 -18.62
CA GLY A 40 25.56 21.70 -17.92
C GLY A 40 24.84 21.18 -16.65
N GLY A 41 23.55 21.43 -16.51
CA GLY A 41 22.73 20.89 -15.46
C GLY A 41 22.20 19.47 -15.74
N SER A 42 21.41 18.95 -14.80
CA SER A 42 20.67 17.71 -14.96
C SER A 42 19.23 17.87 -14.48
N SER A 43 18.30 17.13 -15.08
CA SER A 43 16.89 17.10 -14.68
C SER A 43 16.39 15.67 -14.59
N ASN A 44 15.69 15.36 -13.49
CA ASN A 44 14.98 14.10 -13.33
C ASN A 44 13.61 14.18 -14.00
N PHE A 45 13.17 13.08 -14.59
CA PHE A 45 11.87 13.02 -15.22
C PHE A 45 11.18 11.67 -15.02
N VAL A 46 9.86 11.69 -15.10
CA VAL A 46 9.02 10.50 -15.35
C VAL A 46 8.28 10.74 -16.65
N ALA A 47 8.43 9.83 -17.60
CA ALA A 47 7.82 9.93 -18.92
C ALA A 47 6.86 8.76 -19.16
N HIS A 48 5.75 9.03 -19.83
CA HIS A 48 4.76 8.03 -20.19
C HIS A 48 4.69 7.89 -21.71
N HIS A 49 4.85 6.68 -22.20
CA HIS A 49 4.85 6.38 -23.63
C HIS A 49 3.80 5.33 -23.97
N PRO A 50 3.02 5.51 -25.05
CA PRO A 50 2.15 4.45 -25.52
C PRO A 50 2.98 3.28 -26.05
N SER A 51 2.71 2.08 -25.54
CA SER A 51 3.32 0.86 -26.11
C SER A 51 2.59 0.46 -27.38
N LYS A 52 3.31 0.34 -28.46
CA LYS A 52 2.76 -0.18 -29.72
C LYS A 52 2.58 -1.72 -29.73
N ILE A 53 3.23 -2.40 -28.79
CA ILE A 53 3.22 -3.88 -28.73
C ILE A 53 1.99 -4.39 -28.00
N ASN A 54 1.73 -3.86 -26.78
CA ASN A 54 0.67 -4.38 -25.90
C ASN A 54 -0.47 -3.39 -25.65
N LYS A 55 -0.53 -2.29 -26.40
CA LYS A 55 -1.54 -1.21 -26.30
C LYS A 55 -1.62 -0.57 -24.89
N GLY A 56 -0.62 -0.78 -24.05
CA GLY A 56 -0.52 -0.19 -22.71
C GLY A 56 0.27 1.11 -22.71
N ILE A 57 0.38 1.70 -21.53
CA ILE A 57 1.28 2.83 -21.27
C ILE A 57 2.52 2.28 -20.58
N LEU A 58 3.70 2.61 -21.10
CA LEU A 58 4.99 2.38 -20.48
C LEU A 58 5.38 3.63 -19.71
N ALA A 59 5.96 3.46 -18.54
CA ALA A 59 6.46 4.54 -17.70
C ALA A 59 7.98 4.39 -17.53
N TYR A 60 8.68 5.47 -17.74
CA TYR A 60 10.15 5.54 -17.58
C TYR A 60 10.50 6.62 -16.56
N GLU A 61 11.36 6.29 -15.63
CA GLU A 61 12.01 7.23 -14.73
C GLU A 61 13.46 7.39 -15.14
N GLY A 62 13.96 8.61 -15.22
CA GLY A 62 15.32 8.84 -15.66
C GLY A 62 15.86 10.22 -15.36
N THR A 63 17.10 10.43 -15.77
CA THR A 63 17.80 11.70 -15.66
C THR A 63 18.31 12.10 -17.02
N MET A 64 18.16 13.37 -17.36
CA MET A 64 18.67 13.99 -18.57
C MET A 64 19.79 14.95 -18.22
N TYR A 65 20.80 14.97 -19.06
CA TYR A 65 21.99 15.81 -18.94
C TYR A 65 22.20 16.58 -20.23
N ASN A 66 22.72 17.81 -20.15
CA ASN A 66 23.34 18.49 -21.27
C ASN A 66 24.86 18.20 -21.23
N VAL A 67 25.39 17.74 -22.31
CA VAL A 67 26.83 17.43 -22.48
C VAL A 67 27.35 18.21 -23.67
N THR A 68 28.37 19.03 -23.44
CA THR A 68 29.08 19.77 -24.48
C THR A 68 30.38 19.04 -24.80
N ASN A 69 30.62 18.76 -26.06
CA ASN A 69 31.87 18.13 -26.51
C ASN A 69 33.01 19.17 -26.64
N ASP A 70 34.23 18.69 -26.90
CA ASP A 70 35.43 19.53 -27.07
C ASP A 70 35.33 20.53 -28.24
N SER A 71 34.44 20.28 -29.19
CA SER A 71 34.15 21.17 -30.34
C SER A 71 33.07 22.22 -30.03
N GLY A 72 32.50 22.22 -28.81
CA GLY A 72 31.46 23.15 -28.39
C GLY A 72 30.04 22.76 -28.82
N GLU A 73 29.85 21.54 -29.35
CA GLU A 73 28.52 21.04 -29.70
C GLU A 73 27.81 20.52 -28.46
N GLU A 74 26.57 20.95 -28.27
CA GLU A 74 25.73 20.50 -27.20
C GLU A 74 24.90 19.26 -27.61
N SER A 75 24.78 18.30 -26.68
CA SER A 75 23.94 17.12 -26.84
C SER A 75 23.19 16.82 -25.54
N TYR A 76 21.98 16.26 -25.68
CA TYR A 76 21.16 15.84 -24.52
C TYR A 76 21.24 14.33 -24.39
N TRP A 77 21.72 13.90 -23.23
CA TRP A 77 21.82 12.48 -22.87
C TRP A 77 20.78 12.16 -21.80
N SER A 78 20.01 11.11 -22.00
CA SER A 78 19.11 10.63 -20.98
C SER A 78 19.31 9.15 -20.68
N PHE A 79 19.32 8.82 -19.41
CA PHE A 79 19.34 7.46 -18.92
C PHE A 79 17.98 7.21 -18.26
N ALA A 80 17.22 6.26 -18.79
CA ALA A 80 15.89 5.98 -18.30
C ALA A 80 15.73 4.50 -17.97
N HIS A 81 15.02 4.24 -16.88
CA HIS A 81 14.68 2.91 -16.41
C HIS A 81 13.16 2.68 -16.57
N ASP A 82 12.77 1.53 -17.10
CA ASP A 82 11.36 1.15 -17.22
C ASP A 82 10.79 0.82 -15.82
N ILE A 83 9.84 1.62 -15.38
CA ILE A 83 9.14 1.47 -14.10
C ILE A 83 7.69 1.01 -14.26
N SER A 84 7.30 0.55 -15.45
CA SER A 84 5.92 0.20 -15.78
C SER A 84 5.39 -0.92 -14.89
N GLU A 85 6.20 -1.92 -14.57
CA GLU A 85 5.81 -3.00 -13.66
C GLU A 85 5.66 -2.50 -12.23
N ARG A 86 6.60 -1.68 -11.74
CA ARG A 86 6.52 -1.08 -10.40
C ARG A 86 5.20 -0.31 -10.24
N ILE A 87 4.89 0.58 -11.18
CA ILE A 87 3.64 1.37 -11.13
C ILE A 87 2.40 0.48 -11.17
N ARG A 88 2.41 -0.57 -11.99
CA ARG A 88 1.29 -1.53 -12.05
C ARG A 88 1.10 -2.26 -10.73
N TYR A 89 2.17 -2.74 -10.11
CA TYR A 89 2.08 -3.41 -8.80
C TYR A 89 1.63 -2.47 -7.70
N GLU A 90 2.15 -1.25 -7.64
CA GLU A 90 1.72 -0.23 -6.69
C GLU A 90 0.22 0.09 -6.83
N ALA A 91 -0.26 0.27 -8.06
CA ALA A 91 -1.67 0.50 -8.34
C ALA A 91 -2.54 -0.70 -7.94
N GLN A 92 -2.07 -1.92 -8.20
CA GLN A 92 -2.77 -3.15 -7.81
C GLN A 92 -2.85 -3.30 -6.29
N ILE A 93 -1.74 -3.09 -5.58
CA ILE A 93 -1.70 -3.10 -4.10
C ILE A 93 -2.65 -2.05 -3.53
N LYS A 94 -2.61 -0.83 -4.05
CA LYS A 94 -3.53 0.24 -3.64
C LYS A 94 -4.99 -0.14 -3.83
N ARG A 95 -5.32 -0.74 -4.98
CA ARG A 95 -6.68 -1.21 -5.26
C ARG A 95 -7.12 -2.33 -4.32
N LEU A 96 -6.25 -3.31 -4.07
CA LEU A 96 -6.54 -4.40 -3.14
C LEU A 96 -6.76 -3.87 -1.72
N ASN A 97 -5.93 -2.96 -1.26
CA ASN A 97 -6.09 -2.33 0.05
C ASN A 97 -7.43 -1.57 0.16
N GLN A 98 -7.84 -0.83 -0.87
CA GLN A 98 -9.15 -0.16 -0.90
C GLN A 98 -10.32 -1.15 -0.84
N ILE A 99 -10.24 -2.26 -1.58
CA ILE A 99 -11.26 -3.32 -1.54
C ILE A 99 -11.32 -3.95 -0.15
N MET A 100 -10.18 -4.29 0.44
CA MET A 100 -10.09 -4.86 1.78
C MET A 100 -10.67 -3.92 2.83
N ASP A 101 -10.25 -2.66 2.85
CA ASP A 101 -10.76 -1.66 3.79
C ASP A 101 -12.27 -1.48 3.66
N THR A 102 -12.78 -1.37 2.43
CA THR A 102 -14.21 -1.22 2.19
C THR A 102 -14.97 -2.46 2.66
N THR A 103 -14.48 -3.66 2.34
CA THR A 103 -15.14 -4.91 2.73
C THR A 103 -15.15 -5.07 4.25
N ILE A 104 -14.00 -4.94 4.89
CA ILE A 104 -13.84 -5.14 6.34
C ILE A 104 -14.66 -4.11 7.14
N ASN A 105 -14.70 -2.85 6.68
CA ASN A 105 -15.46 -1.80 7.38
C ASN A 105 -16.98 -1.87 7.17
N ASN A 106 -17.46 -2.67 6.22
CA ASN A 106 -18.89 -2.92 6.01
C ASN A 106 -19.37 -4.29 6.52
N LEU A 107 -18.47 -5.10 7.08
CA LEU A 107 -18.89 -6.32 7.77
C LEU A 107 -19.59 -5.99 9.11
N PRO A 108 -20.67 -6.69 9.46
CA PRO A 108 -21.33 -6.56 10.77
C PRO A 108 -20.57 -7.29 11.88
N ALA A 109 -19.26 -7.31 11.80
CA ALA A 109 -18.35 -7.97 12.71
C ALA A 109 -17.24 -7.01 13.17
N GLY A 110 -16.98 -6.97 14.46
CA GLY A 110 -15.83 -6.27 15.00
C GLY A 110 -14.54 -7.04 14.69
N ILE A 111 -13.57 -6.41 14.04
CA ILE A 111 -12.28 -7.02 13.71
C ILE A 111 -11.17 -6.20 14.34
N VAL A 112 -10.29 -6.92 15.04
CA VAL A 112 -9.11 -6.37 15.70
C VAL A 112 -7.90 -7.21 15.35
N VAL A 113 -6.78 -6.56 15.04
CA VAL A 113 -5.50 -7.21 14.78
C VAL A 113 -4.44 -6.69 15.71
N LYS A 114 -3.67 -7.61 16.31
CA LYS A 114 -2.56 -7.30 17.21
C LYS A 114 -1.29 -8.00 16.78
N GLU A 115 -0.15 -7.37 16.97
CA GLU A 115 1.17 -7.91 16.68
C GLU A 115 1.73 -8.67 17.88
N ILE A 116 2.08 -9.95 17.72
CA ILE A 116 2.49 -10.82 18.84
C ILE A 116 3.82 -10.35 19.42
N ASN A 117 4.81 -10.14 18.57
CA ASN A 117 6.18 -9.82 18.99
C ASN A 117 6.37 -8.37 19.48
N ASN A 118 5.32 -7.56 19.41
CA ASN A 118 5.32 -6.18 19.84
C ASN A 118 4.33 -5.95 20.99
N ASP A 119 4.43 -6.78 22.03
CA ASP A 119 3.60 -6.69 23.24
C ASP A 119 2.09 -6.68 22.96
N PHE A 120 1.64 -7.43 21.97
CA PHE A 120 0.26 -7.51 21.53
C PHE A 120 -0.37 -6.13 21.27
N ARG A 121 0.41 -5.20 20.71
CA ARG A 121 -0.10 -3.89 20.33
C ARG A 121 -1.06 -4.01 19.16
N TYR A 122 -2.09 -3.19 19.20
CA TYR A 122 -3.05 -3.07 18.13
C TYR A 122 -2.38 -2.51 16.89
N ILE A 123 -2.55 -3.16 15.75
CA ILE A 123 -2.12 -2.66 14.43
C ILE A 123 -3.30 -2.34 13.52
N TYR A 124 -4.49 -2.87 13.85
CA TYR A 124 -5.70 -2.58 13.10
C TYR A 124 -6.97 -2.77 13.95
N ARG A 125 -7.99 -1.94 13.69
CA ARG A 125 -9.35 -2.09 14.19
C ARG A 125 -10.33 -1.54 13.15
N ASN A 126 -11.36 -2.33 12.78
CA ASN A 126 -12.38 -1.87 11.85
C ASN A 126 -13.43 -0.98 12.53
N ARG A 127 -14.30 -0.39 11.70
CA ARG A 127 -15.37 0.52 12.16
C ARG A 127 -16.29 -0.15 13.17
N GLU A 128 -16.67 -1.41 12.95
CA GLU A 128 -17.61 -2.12 13.82
C GLU A 128 -17.01 -2.37 15.21
N ALA A 129 -15.75 -2.81 15.28
CA ALA A 129 -15.04 -2.94 16.55
C ALA A 129 -14.93 -1.58 17.28
N TYR A 130 -14.66 -0.50 16.53
CA TYR A 130 -14.65 0.85 17.10
C TYR A 130 -16.03 1.26 17.64
N ASN A 131 -17.12 0.95 16.93
CA ASN A 131 -18.47 1.29 17.33
C ASN A 131 -18.94 0.57 18.60
N ARG A 132 -18.53 -0.67 18.76
CA ARG A 132 -18.89 -1.50 19.93
C ARG A 132 -18.08 -1.14 21.18
N ASP A 133 -16.86 -0.67 21.02
CA ASP A 133 -15.98 -0.38 22.15
C ASP A 133 -16.46 0.84 22.95
N LEU A 134 -16.41 0.73 24.28
CA LEU A 134 -16.68 1.82 25.20
C LEU A 134 -15.58 2.90 25.14
N TYR A 135 -14.38 2.50 24.79
CA TYR A 135 -13.20 3.37 24.72
C TYR A 135 -12.94 3.79 23.27
N LYS A 136 -13.28 5.04 22.94
CA LYS A 136 -13.22 5.57 21.57
C LYS A 136 -11.87 6.14 21.13
N ASN A 137 -10.81 5.83 21.83
CA ASN A 137 -9.48 6.27 21.43
C ASN A 137 -8.92 5.36 20.32
N ASP A 138 -8.07 5.91 19.46
CA ASP A 138 -7.35 5.11 18.49
C ASP A 138 -6.42 4.13 19.20
N PRO A 139 -6.59 2.80 19.02
CA PRO A 139 -5.79 1.80 19.68
C PRO A 139 -4.47 1.52 19.00
N VAL A 140 -4.27 1.95 17.75
CA VAL A 140 -3.07 1.61 16.97
C VAL A 140 -1.81 2.05 17.73
N GLY A 141 -0.86 1.11 17.86
CA GLY A 141 0.37 1.30 18.61
C GLY A 141 0.27 1.13 20.14
N LYS A 142 -0.93 0.89 20.67
CA LYS A 142 -1.19 0.68 22.11
C LYS A 142 -1.57 -0.78 22.39
N ASN A 143 -1.59 -1.19 23.66
CA ASN A 143 -2.04 -2.51 24.08
C ASN A 143 -3.28 -2.42 24.99
N ASP A 144 -3.81 -3.56 25.46
CA ASP A 144 -5.04 -3.59 26.26
C ASP A 144 -4.93 -2.81 27.56
N PHE A 145 -3.75 -2.74 28.17
CA PHE A 145 -3.54 -2.04 29.46
C PHE A 145 -3.62 -0.52 29.32
N ASP A 146 -3.50 0.01 28.11
CA ASP A 146 -3.64 1.45 27.84
C ASP A 146 -5.12 1.91 27.84
N PHE A 147 -6.09 0.94 27.76
CA PHE A 147 -7.51 1.26 27.57
C PHE A 147 -8.42 0.66 28.63
N TYR A 148 -8.16 -0.62 29.00
CA TYR A 148 -9.08 -1.38 29.84
C TYR A 148 -8.62 -1.39 31.29
N PRO A 149 -9.57 -1.52 32.24
CA PRO A 149 -9.19 -1.80 33.61
C PRO A 149 -8.27 -3.03 33.70
N PRO A 150 -7.33 -3.08 34.65
CA PRO A 150 -6.29 -4.12 34.72
C PRO A 150 -6.82 -5.56 34.63
N ILE A 151 -7.93 -5.85 35.29
CA ILE A 151 -8.57 -7.18 35.29
C ILE A 151 -9.02 -7.57 33.87
N VAL A 152 -9.60 -6.63 33.12
CA VAL A 152 -10.07 -6.87 31.75
C VAL A 152 -8.89 -6.99 30.79
N ALA A 153 -7.91 -6.10 30.93
CA ALA A 153 -6.70 -6.14 30.12
C ALA A 153 -5.93 -7.44 30.31
N GLU A 154 -5.78 -7.90 31.55
CA GLU A 154 -5.10 -9.16 31.86
C GLU A 154 -5.84 -10.36 31.26
N LYS A 155 -7.16 -10.41 31.36
CA LYS A 155 -7.96 -11.49 30.74
C LYS A 155 -7.73 -11.53 29.21
N LYS A 156 -7.80 -10.39 28.55
CA LYS A 156 -7.55 -10.30 27.10
C LYS A 156 -6.14 -10.73 26.74
N ARG A 157 -5.15 -10.33 27.54
CA ARG A 157 -3.74 -10.71 27.39
C ARG A 157 -3.55 -12.21 27.50
N GLN A 158 -4.17 -12.86 28.47
CA GLN A 158 -4.09 -14.33 28.65
C GLN A 158 -4.71 -15.09 27.48
N GLU A 159 -5.84 -14.62 26.95
CA GLU A 159 -6.43 -15.18 25.73
C GLU A 159 -5.48 -15.05 24.53
N ASP A 160 -4.85 -13.88 24.36
CA ASP A 160 -3.91 -13.64 23.27
C ASP A 160 -2.66 -14.52 23.40
N ILE A 161 -2.10 -14.65 24.61
CA ILE A 161 -0.94 -15.53 24.90
C ILE A 161 -1.31 -16.99 24.60
N GLN A 162 -2.49 -17.44 25.01
CA GLN A 162 -2.94 -18.81 24.76
C GLN A 162 -3.00 -19.13 23.27
N VAL A 163 -3.55 -18.22 22.45
CA VAL A 163 -3.61 -18.38 20.98
C VAL A 163 -2.21 -18.29 20.37
N ALA A 164 -1.38 -17.35 20.83
CA ALA A 164 -0.02 -17.17 20.33
C ALA A 164 0.86 -18.40 20.57
N THR A 165 0.75 -19.02 21.76
CA THR A 165 1.61 -20.15 22.16
C THR A 165 1.12 -21.49 21.64
N SER A 166 -0.21 -21.73 21.64
CA SER A 166 -0.78 -22.98 21.18
C SER A 166 -0.82 -23.11 19.66
N GLY A 167 -0.83 -21.98 18.93
CA GLY A 167 -1.11 -21.93 17.50
C GLY A 167 -2.55 -22.32 17.12
N LYS A 168 -3.38 -22.69 18.11
CA LYS A 168 -4.77 -23.10 17.91
C LYS A 168 -5.68 -21.90 18.10
N GLY A 169 -6.63 -21.70 17.18
CA GLY A 169 -7.64 -20.69 17.32
C GLY A 169 -8.56 -20.95 18.53
N MET A 170 -9.06 -19.89 19.12
CA MET A 170 -10.11 -19.93 20.16
C MET A 170 -11.44 -19.50 19.56
N HIS A 171 -12.52 -20.14 20.04
CA HIS A 171 -13.89 -19.81 19.68
C HIS A 171 -14.78 -19.95 20.91
N TRP A 172 -15.52 -18.91 21.25
CA TRP A 172 -16.42 -18.89 22.41
C TRP A 172 -17.48 -17.80 22.26
N THR A 173 -18.55 -17.94 23.04
CA THR A 173 -19.64 -16.97 23.13
C THR A 173 -19.52 -16.19 24.44
N VAL A 174 -19.83 -14.91 24.40
CA VAL A 174 -19.86 -14.05 25.60
C VAL A 174 -21.17 -13.25 25.64
N GLU A 175 -21.82 -13.27 26.78
CA GLU A 175 -22.93 -12.35 27.05
C GLU A 175 -22.38 -11.02 27.59
N GLY A 176 -22.97 -9.93 27.15
CA GLY A 176 -22.59 -8.58 27.55
C GLY A 176 -23.77 -7.61 27.42
N LYS A 177 -23.45 -6.32 27.53
CA LYS A 177 -24.39 -5.24 27.27
C LYS A 177 -23.84 -4.31 26.21
N ASP A 178 -24.72 -3.87 25.31
CA ASP A 178 -24.42 -2.81 24.39
C ASP A 178 -24.32 -1.45 25.11
N ARG A 179 -24.04 -0.37 24.34
CA ARG A 179 -23.95 0.99 24.89
C ARG A 179 -25.28 1.52 25.48
N ASN A 180 -26.38 0.94 25.05
CA ASN A 180 -27.73 1.31 25.49
C ASN A 180 -28.17 0.47 26.70
N GLY A 181 -27.36 -0.51 27.11
CA GLY A 181 -27.64 -1.42 28.22
C GLY A 181 -28.43 -2.67 27.82
N ASN A 182 -28.70 -2.88 26.52
CA ASN A 182 -29.37 -4.06 26.03
C ASN A 182 -28.45 -5.28 26.11
N LEU A 183 -29.01 -6.45 26.41
CA LEU A 183 -28.26 -7.71 26.35
C LEU A 183 -27.77 -7.96 24.91
N ILE A 184 -26.52 -8.30 24.78
CA ILE A 184 -25.93 -8.76 23.51
C ILE A 184 -25.21 -10.08 23.76
N ILE A 185 -25.25 -10.95 22.75
CA ILE A 185 -24.48 -12.19 22.70
C ILE A 185 -23.46 -12.06 21.55
N LEU A 186 -22.18 -12.12 21.92
CA LEU A 186 -21.09 -12.03 20.95
C LEU A 186 -20.47 -13.40 20.72
N ASP A 187 -20.45 -13.85 19.48
CA ASP A 187 -19.61 -14.94 19.04
C ASP A 187 -18.21 -14.40 18.74
N LYS A 188 -17.20 -14.89 19.45
CA LYS A 188 -15.83 -14.43 19.40
C LYS A 188 -14.89 -15.50 18.88
N ARG A 189 -14.03 -15.11 17.96
CA ARG A 189 -12.95 -15.96 17.45
C ARG A 189 -11.63 -15.22 17.51
N LYS A 190 -10.59 -15.94 17.95
CA LYS A 190 -9.21 -15.49 17.85
C LYS A 190 -8.39 -16.51 17.11
N ILE A 191 -7.60 -16.06 16.15
CA ILE A 191 -6.69 -16.92 15.39
C ILE A 191 -5.30 -16.27 15.35
N ARG A 192 -4.29 -17.11 15.34
CA ARG A 192 -2.92 -16.71 15.03
C ARG A 192 -2.71 -16.80 13.50
N VAL A 193 -2.10 -15.80 12.93
CA VAL A 193 -1.58 -15.81 11.57
C VAL A 193 -0.07 -15.67 11.68
N ASP A 194 0.66 -16.65 11.15
CA ASP A 194 2.12 -16.63 11.18
C ASP A 194 2.65 -15.55 10.22
N GLY A 195 3.73 -14.93 10.61
CA GLY A 195 4.48 -14.01 9.77
C GLY A 195 5.44 -14.75 8.84
N ASP A 196 6.15 -14.00 8.06
CA ASP A 196 7.27 -14.44 7.23
C ASP A 196 8.59 -13.81 7.71
N GLU A 197 9.64 -13.85 6.87
CA GLU A 197 10.95 -13.26 7.20
C GLU A 197 10.89 -11.73 7.41
N LEU A 198 9.85 -11.05 6.89
CA LEU A 198 9.71 -9.60 6.89
C LEU A 198 8.57 -9.11 7.80
N SER A 199 7.73 -10.01 8.31
CA SER A 199 6.54 -9.67 9.08
C SER A 199 6.44 -10.47 10.38
N SER A 200 6.04 -9.81 11.46
CA SER A 200 5.74 -10.47 12.74
C SER A 200 4.44 -11.26 12.68
N PRO A 201 4.33 -12.38 13.43
CA PRO A 201 3.06 -13.06 13.59
C PRO A 201 2.03 -12.17 14.30
N ILE A 202 0.77 -12.33 13.93
CA ILE A 202 -0.34 -11.54 14.43
C ILE A 202 -1.45 -12.39 15.03
N ILE A 203 -2.27 -11.76 15.90
CA ILE A 203 -3.56 -12.27 16.35
C ILE A 203 -4.66 -11.50 15.62
N VAL A 204 -5.57 -12.21 14.98
CA VAL A 204 -6.80 -11.66 14.44
C VAL A 204 -7.95 -12.08 15.35
N SER A 205 -8.65 -11.10 15.90
CA SER A 205 -9.86 -11.30 16.72
C SER A 205 -11.07 -10.82 15.94
N ILE A 206 -12.10 -11.65 15.87
CA ILE A 206 -13.35 -11.34 15.17
C ILE A 206 -14.51 -11.56 16.16
N GLU A 207 -15.47 -10.63 16.19
CA GLU A 207 -16.61 -10.65 17.09
C GLU A 207 -17.90 -10.36 16.32
N TRP A 208 -18.84 -11.29 16.30
CA TRP A 208 -20.17 -11.09 15.72
C TRP A 208 -21.22 -10.93 16.81
N ASP A 209 -22.17 -10.06 16.58
CA ASP A 209 -23.39 -10.03 17.36
C ASP A 209 -24.33 -11.11 16.85
N VAL A 210 -24.67 -12.06 17.72
CA VAL A 210 -25.55 -13.19 17.42
C VAL A 210 -26.78 -13.16 18.33
N THR A 211 -27.14 -11.98 18.85
CA THR A 211 -28.35 -11.75 19.64
C THR A 211 -29.56 -11.96 18.74
N GLU A 212 -30.52 -12.80 19.18
CA GLU A 212 -31.80 -13.01 18.49
C GLU A 212 -32.82 -11.93 18.87
#